data_035a034af9bc218d12f837e41577e09b
#
_entry.id   035a034af9bc218d12f837e41577e09b
#
_cell.length_a   1.000
_cell.length_b   1.000
_cell.length_c   1.000
_cell.angle_alpha   90.00
_cell.angle_beta   90.00
_cell.angle_gamma   90.00
#
_symmetry.space_group_name_H-M   'P 1'
#
loop_
_entity.id
_entity.type
_entity.pdbx_description
1 polymer ?
#
loop_
_entity_poly.entity_id
_entity_poly.type
_entity_poly.pdbx_seq_one_letter_code
_entity_poly.pdbx_strand_id
1 'polypeptide(L)'
;TASSQSLKDGDVAFNVKGATGDFISTKMNGDTVEVSTKRATIDSNATTGAASVTGDDGLATAKNVADAINKAAKASTDAINLKFAGDTNTSAGVVNLKDDTLGIKGDGKYVTTDADGKNLTVKVSEAEVKKSAVSAVTVSTDTTDADNPLTVTGTPSADGTTKDYKVTIDGTKVATKTKLSYKANDGTAKQVSLADGLNFKDGTLTTATIDDAGVCL
;
A
#
# COMPACT_ATOMS: atom_id res chain seq x y z
N THR A 1 -20.49 -21.73 72.52
CA THR A 1 -21.19 -22.47 73.61
C THR A 1 -22.61 -22.75 73.12
N ALA A 2 -22.98 -24.00 73.04
CA ALA A 2 -24.35 -24.42 72.77
C ALA A 2 -25.20 -24.02 74.00
N SER A 3 -26.18 -23.18 73.80
CA SER A 3 -27.19 -22.93 74.82
C SER A 3 -28.30 -23.98 74.70
N SER A 4 -28.58 -24.71 75.73
CA SER A 4 -29.71 -25.64 75.77
C SER A 4 -30.89 -24.98 76.53
N GLN A 5 -32.09 -25.16 75.98
CA GLN A 5 -33.33 -24.83 76.64
C GLN A 5 -34.04 -26.10 77.08
N SER A 6 -34.62 -26.08 78.30
CA SER A 6 -35.34 -27.21 78.82
C SER A 6 -36.83 -27.11 78.53
N LEU A 7 -37.41 -28.12 77.95
CA LEU A 7 -38.86 -28.21 77.70
C LEU A 7 -39.69 -28.36 79.04
N LYS A 8 -38.99 -28.61 80.10
CA LYS A 8 -39.59 -28.82 81.42
C LYS A 8 -40.01 -27.53 82.12
N ASP A 9 -39.42 -26.44 81.72
CA ASP A 9 -39.59 -25.10 82.43
C ASP A 9 -40.57 -24.16 81.73
N GLY A 10 -41.38 -24.63 80.81
CA GLY A 10 -42.40 -23.81 80.09
C GLY A 10 -42.15 -23.70 78.59
N ASP A 11 -42.64 -22.63 77.97
CA ASP A 11 -42.54 -22.38 76.57
C ASP A 11 -41.04 -22.27 76.10
N VAL A 12 -40.67 -23.00 75.13
CA VAL A 12 -39.32 -22.95 74.49
C VAL A 12 -39.40 -22.08 73.24
N ALA A 13 -38.65 -21.00 73.19
CA ALA A 13 -38.57 -20.11 72.08
C ALA A 13 -37.18 -20.29 71.33
N PHE A 14 -37.23 -20.62 70.07
CA PHE A 14 -36.04 -20.62 69.24
C PHE A 14 -36.02 -19.37 68.37
N ASN A 15 -34.90 -18.64 68.42
CA ASN A 15 -34.69 -17.51 67.54
C ASN A 15 -33.75 -17.86 66.43
N VAL A 16 -34.28 -18.01 65.23
CA VAL A 16 -33.50 -18.19 64.01
C VAL A 16 -33.41 -16.84 63.31
N LYS A 17 -32.20 -16.26 63.32
CA LYS A 17 -31.96 -14.92 62.79
C LYS A 17 -30.84 -14.94 61.79
N GLY A 18 -31.03 -14.33 60.62
CA GLY A 18 -29.93 -14.00 59.70
C GLY A 18 -29.03 -12.91 60.35
N ALA A 19 -27.77 -12.88 60.04
CA ALA A 19 -26.84 -11.87 60.50
C ALA A 19 -27.19 -10.50 59.95
N THR A 20 -26.97 -9.46 60.74
CA THR A 20 -27.27 -8.09 60.31
C THR A 20 -26.32 -7.66 59.17
N GLY A 21 -26.88 -7.26 58.06
CA GLY A 21 -26.11 -6.84 56.85
C GLY A 21 -25.77 -7.98 55.91
N ASP A 22 -26.14 -9.23 56.23
CA ASP A 22 -25.89 -10.41 55.41
C ASP A 22 -26.95 -10.62 54.33
N PHE A 23 -26.63 -11.47 53.39
CA PHE A 23 -27.46 -11.78 52.24
C PHE A 23 -28.56 -12.83 52.56
N ILE A 24 -28.70 -13.19 53.82
CA ILE A 24 -29.67 -14.15 54.30
C ILE A 24 -30.65 -13.47 55.24
N SER A 25 -31.94 -13.61 55.00
CA SER A 25 -32.99 -13.15 55.86
C SER A 25 -33.89 -14.32 56.29
N THR A 26 -34.47 -14.16 57.48
CA THR A 26 -35.41 -15.15 57.99
C THR A 26 -36.74 -14.48 58.31
N LYS A 27 -37.86 -15.14 58.05
CA LYS A 27 -39.21 -14.71 58.37
C LYS A 27 -40.02 -15.89 58.87
N MET A 28 -40.82 -15.67 59.92
CA MET A 28 -41.82 -16.63 60.35
C MET A 28 -43.07 -16.51 59.49
N ASN A 29 -43.56 -17.66 59.04
CA ASN A 29 -44.84 -17.79 58.32
C ASN A 29 -45.62 -18.97 58.96
N GLY A 30 -46.51 -18.64 59.88
CA GLY A 30 -47.12 -19.65 60.75
C GLY A 30 -46.08 -20.41 61.57
N ASP A 31 -46.10 -21.72 61.43
CA ASP A 31 -45.14 -22.62 62.13
C ASP A 31 -43.86 -22.87 61.34
N THR A 32 -43.65 -22.15 60.24
CA THR A 32 -42.53 -22.34 59.31
C THR A 32 -41.58 -21.16 59.38
N VAL A 33 -40.28 -21.46 59.51
CA VAL A 33 -39.22 -20.44 59.33
C VAL A 33 -38.81 -20.43 57.87
N GLU A 34 -39.13 -19.36 57.14
CA GLU A 34 -38.68 -19.13 55.78
C GLU A 34 -37.30 -18.50 55.83
N VAL A 35 -36.35 -19.11 55.12
CA VAL A 35 -35.00 -18.58 54.94
C VAL A 35 -34.85 -18.14 53.47
N SER A 36 -34.62 -16.86 53.30
CA SER A 36 -34.46 -16.26 51.96
C SER A 36 -33.09 -15.67 51.76
N THR A 37 -32.62 -15.68 50.53
CA THR A 37 -31.37 -15.01 50.14
C THR A 37 -31.67 -13.74 49.36
N LYS A 38 -30.98 -12.67 49.70
CA LYS A 38 -30.95 -11.47 48.86
C LYS A 38 -30.16 -11.75 47.62
N ARG A 39 -30.76 -11.60 46.46
CA ARG A 39 -30.11 -11.85 45.15
C ARG A 39 -29.81 -10.55 44.46
N ALA A 40 -28.63 -10.47 43.84
CA ALA A 40 -28.24 -9.43 42.93
C ALA A 40 -28.01 -10.03 41.53
N THR A 41 -28.10 -9.20 40.52
CA THR A 41 -27.79 -9.59 39.14
C THR A 41 -26.55 -8.89 38.70
N ILE A 42 -25.54 -9.66 38.26
CA ILE A 42 -24.39 -9.15 37.54
C ILE A 42 -24.78 -9.09 36.06
N ASP A 43 -24.70 -7.92 35.49
CA ASP A 43 -24.87 -7.74 34.04
C ASP A 43 -23.58 -7.21 33.42
N SER A 44 -23.43 -7.34 32.10
CA SER A 44 -22.35 -6.71 31.37
C SER A 44 -22.89 -5.99 30.14
N ASN A 45 -22.29 -4.84 29.86
CA ASN A 45 -22.61 -4.05 28.70
C ASN A 45 -22.20 -4.81 27.45
N ALA A 46 -23.12 -5.01 26.49
CA ALA A 46 -22.89 -5.80 25.28
C ALA A 46 -21.90 -5.13 24.32
N THR A 47 -21.65 -3.83 24.45
CA THR A 47 -20.73 -3.08 23.59
C THR A 47 -19.35 -2.90 24.21
N THR A 48 -19.30 -2.59 25.51
CA THR A 48 -18.04 -2.27 26.21
C THR A 48 -17.50 -3.44 27.01
N GLY A 49 -18.31 -4.45 27.31
CA GLY A 49 -17.95 -5.56 28.21
C GLY A 49 -17.92 -5.16 29.70
N ALA A 50 -18.19 -3.89 30.04
CA ALA A 50 -18.14 -3.44 31.39
C ALA A 50 -19.19 -4.15 32.24
N ALA A 51 -18.78 -4.75 33.36
CA ALA A 51 -19.66 -5.43 34.30
C ALA A 51 -20.28 -4.42 35.27
N SER A 52 -21.52 -4.65 35.63
CA SER A 52 -22.27 -3.87 36.63
C SER A 52 -23.15 -4.76 37.49
N VAL A 53 -23.46 -4.32 38.70
CA VAL A 53 -24.44 -4.98 39.55
C VAL A 53 -25.75 -4.19 39.46
N THR A 54 -26.84 -4.89 39.15
CA THR A 54 -28.18 -4.30 39.10
C THR A 54 -28.93 -4.66 40.36
N GLY A 55 -29.49 -3.65 41.02
CA GLY A 55 -30.12 -3.74 42.35
C GLY A 55 -29.11 -3.58 43.46
N ASP A 56 -29.58 -3.86 44.69
CA ASP A 56 -28.69 -3.87 45.86
C ASP A 56 -27.71 -5.04 45.81
N ASP A 57 -26.60 -4.91 46.53
CA ASP A 57 -25.63 -5.99 46.71
C ASP A 57 -26.27 -7.28 47.22
N GLY A 58 -25.86 -8.42 46.71
CA GLY A 58 -26.46 -9.71 47.02
C GLY A 58 -25.72 -10.89 46.40
N LEU A 59 -26.31 -12.08 46.52
CA LEU A 59 -25.77 -13.33 45.97
C LEU A 59 -26.14 -13.47 44.48
N ALA A 60 -25.14 -13.66 43.62
CA ALA A 60 -25.37 -14.01 42.21
C ALA A 60 -25.45 -15.53 42.05
N THR A 61 -26.28 -16.00 41.12
CA THR A 61 -26.31 -17.41 40.76
C THR A 61 -25.15 -17.74 39.81
N ALA A 62 -24.70 -18.98 39.79
CA ALA A 62 -23.67 -19.44 38.86
C ALA A 62 -24.03 -19.15 37.40
N LYS A 63 -25.32 -19.34 37.02
CA LYS A 63 -25.82 -19.00 35.71
C LYS A 63 -25.67 -17.52 35.38
N ASN A 64 -26.05 -16.64 36.32
CA ASN A 64 -25.94 -15.20 36.10
C ASN A 64 -24.47 -14.77 35.91
N VAL A 65 -23.57 -15.31 36.72
CA VAL A 65 -22.12 -15.04 36.57
C VAL A 65 -21.61 -15.54 35.21
N ALA A 66 -21.98 -16.74 34.80
CA ALA A 66 -21.57 -17.29 33.52
C ALA A 66 -22.08 -16.45 32.33
N ASP A 67 -23.35 -16.05 32.38
CA ASP A 67 -23.98 -15.19 31.34
C ASP A 67 -23.27 -13.83 31.23
N ALA A 68 -22.94 -13.21 32.37
CA ALA A 68 -22.21 -11.95 32.42
C ALA A 68 -20.78 -12.07 31.86
N ILE A 69 -20.07 -13.13 32.21
CA ILE A 69 -18.73 -13.41 31.68
C ILE A 69 -18.78 -13.62 30.15
N ASN A 70 -19.71 -14.44 29.67
CA ASN A 70 -19.85 -14.71 28.23
C ASN A 70 -20.18 -13.45 27.44
N LYS A 71 -21.05 -12.58 27.99
CA LYS A 71 -21.41 -11.32 27.36
C LYS A 71 -20.22 -10.34 27.34
N ALA A 72 -19.45 -10.26 28.42
CA ALA A 72 -18.23 -9.45 28.48
C ALA A 72 -17.15 -9.95 27.50
N ALA A 73 -16.94 -11.26 27.44
CA ALA A 73 -15.98 -11.88 26.52
C ALA A 73 -16.36 -11.63 25.07
N LYS A 74 -17.65 -11.77 24.74
CA LYS A 74 -18.15 -11.46 23.38
C LYS A 74 -17.93 -10.00 23.02
N ALA A 75 -18.28 -9.06 23.87
CA ALA A 75 -18.07 -7.65 23.61
C ALA A 75 -16.59 -7.30 23.40
N SER A 76 -15.71 -7.91 24.21
CA SER A 76 -14.26 -7.74 24.06
C SER A 76 -13.74 -8.27 22.73
N THR A 77 -14.20 -9.44 22.29
CA THR A 77 -13.78 -10.02 21.00
C THR A 77 -14.36 -9.28 19.80
N ASP A 78 -15.59 -8.81 19.88
CA ASP A 78 -16.23 -8.04 18.80
C ASP A 78 -15.59 -6.64 18.62
N ALA A 79 -14.89 -6.14 19.64
CA ALA A 79 -14.20 -4.85 19.62
C ALA A 79 -12.75 -4.90 19.12
N ILE A 80 -12.21 -6.09 18.79
CA ILE A 80 -10.84 -6.23 18.30
C ILE A 80 -10.79 -5.80 16.82
N ASN A 81 -10.52 -4.52 16.62
CA ASN A 81 -10.44 -3.94 15.28
C ASN A 81 -9.05 -3.41 14.98
N LEU A 82 -8.51 -3.82 13.81
CA LEU A 82 -7.33 -3.21 13.23
C LEU A 82 -7.75 -2.04 12.35
N LYS A 83 -7.30 -0.84 12.68
CA LYS A 83 -7.51 0.37 11.87
C LYS A 83 -6.27 0.63 11.04
N PHE A 84 -6.47 0.96 9.77
CA PHE A 84 -5.38 1.30 8.84
C PHE A 84 -5.84 2.38 7.86
N ALA A 85 -4.90 3.10 7.28
CA ALA A 85 -5.16 4.11 6.26
C ALA A 85 -4.19 3.93 5.09
N GLY A 86 -4.58 4.38 3.90
CA GLY A 86 -3.72 4.45 2.71
C GLY A 86 -3.25 5.88 2.46
N ASP A 87 -2.26 6.03 1.59
CA ASP A 87 -1.66 7.33 1.25
C ASP A 87 -2.65 8.30 0.60
N THR A 88 -3.57 7.78 -0.20
CA THR A 88 -4.52 8.58 -0.98
C THR A 88 -5.92 8.64 -0.41
N ASN A 89 -6.22 7.81 0.58
CA ASN A 89 -7.53 7.75 1.21
C ASN A 89 -7.39 7.99 2.71
N THR A 90 -7.93 9.12 3.18
CA THR A 90 -7.93 9.51 4.58
C THR A 90 -8.99 8.78 5.42
N SER A 91 -9.91 8.07 4.78
CA SER A 91 -10.87 7.22 5.49
C SER A 91 -10.15 6.00 6.02
N ALA A 92 -10.19 5.79 7.33
CA ALA A 92 -9.61 4.61 7.94
C ALA A 92 -10.34 3.34 7.50
N GLY A 93 -9.59 2.36 7.02
CA GLY A 93 -10.07 0.99 6.89
C GLY A 93 -10.17 0.34 8.27
N VAL A 94 -11.12 -0.56 8.44
CA VAL A 94 -11.33 -1.31 9.67
C VAL A 94 -11.51 -2.78 9.33
N VAL A 95 -10.74 -3.63 10.00
CA VAL A 95 -10.86 -5.10 9.91
C VAL A 95 -11.13 -5.61 11.32
N ASN A 96 -12.22 -6.35 11.50
CA ASN A 96 -12.45 -7.09 12.72
C ASN A 96 -11.62 -8.36 12.69
N LEU A 97 -10.62 -8.46 13.58
CA LEU A 97 -9.66 -9.58 13.55
C LEU A 97 -10.25 -10.94 13.93
N LYS A 98 -11.50 -10.96 14.42
CA LYS A 98 -12.20 -12.21 14.73
C LYS A 98 -12.85 -12.81 13.48
N ASP A 99 -13.55 -12.00 12.70
CA ASP A 99 -14.47 -12.46 11.67
C ASP A 99 -13.99 -12.11 10.25
N ASP A 100 -13.09 -11.11 10.10
CA ASP A 100 -12.60 -10.64 8.82
C ASP A 100 -11.17 -11.09 8.53
N THR A 101 -10.81 -11.04 7.26
CA THR A 101 -9.43 -11.23 6.80
C THR A 101 -8.87 -9.92 6.27
N LEU A 102 -7.72 -9.49 6.79
CA LEU A 102 -6.99 -8.36 6.22
C LEU A 102 -6.41 -8.75 4.86
N GLY A 103 -6.95 -8.17 3.79
CA GLY A 103 -6.42 -8.34 2.45
C GLY A 103 -5.44 -7.21 2.10
N ILE A 104 -4.19 -7.53 1.85
CA ILE A 104 -3.19 -6.60 1.32
C ILE A 104 -2.98 -6.95 -0.14
N LYS A 105 -3.32 -6.04 -1.06
CA LYS A 105 -3.29 -6.26 -2.50
C LYS A 105 -2.33 -5.30 -3.17
N GLY A 106 -1.56 -5.80 -4.13
CA GLY A 106 -0.85 -4.97 -5.09
C GLY A 106 -1.77 -4.53 -6.23
N ASP A 107 -1.24 -3.74 -7.15
CA ASP A 107 -1.94 -3.29 -8.38
C ASP A 107 -2.09 -4.40 -9.43
N GLY A 108 -1.50 -5.56 -9.20
CA GLY A 108 -1.49 -6.70 -10.11
C GLY A 108 -0.54 -6.56 -11.30
N LYS A 109 0.06 -5.39 -11.50
CA LYS A 109 1.01 -5.11 -12.57
C LYS A 109 2.44 -4.94 -12.05
N TYR A 110 2.66 -3.89 -11.24
CA TYR A 110 3.98 -3.60 -10.70
C TYR A 110 4.24 -4.30 -9.38
N VAL A 111 3.21 -4.46 -8.58
CA VAL A 111 3.28 -5.07 -7.25
C VAL A 111 2.28 -6.21 -7.16
N THR A 112 2.75 -7.36 -6.70
CA THR A 112 1.93 -8.51 -6.34
C THR A 112 2.20 -8.91 -4.91
N THR A 113 1.21 -9.49 -4.26
CA THR A 113 1.32 -10.02 -2.90
C THR A 113 0.97 -11.49 -2.88
N ASP A 114 1.65 -12.23 -2.02
CA ASP A 114 1.47 -13.66 -1.84
C ASP A 114 1.48 -13.97 -0.34
N ALA A 115 0.41 -14.59 0.15
CA ALA A 115 0.27 -14.95 1.55
C ALA A 115 0.47 -16.46 1.73
N ASP A 116 1.45 -16.82 2.53
CA ASP A 116 1.76 -18.22 2.88
C ASP A 116 1.91 -18.37 4.40
N GLY A 117 0.97 -19.05 5.02
CA GLY A 117 0.93 -19.25 6.48
C GLY A 117 0.91 -17.92 7.24
N LYS A 118 2.02 -17.60 7.91
CA LYS A 118 2.18 -16.37 8.69
C LYS A 118 2.89 -15.25 7.92
N ASN A 119 3.28 -15.52 6.68
CA ASN A 119 4.08 -14.61 5.88
C ASN A 119 3.22 -13.95 4.81
N LEU A 120 3.44 -12.66 4.63
CA LEU A 120 2.99 -11.91 3.48
C LEU A 120 4.21 -11.45 2.70
N THR A 121 4.37 -11.95 1.49
CA THR A 121 5.45 -11.55 0.58
C THR A 121 4.93 -10.50 -0.38
N VAL A 122 5.63 -9.38 -0.48
CA VAL A 122 5.37 -8.33 -1.48
C VAL A 122 6.44 -8.42 -2.55
N LYS A 123 6.03 -8.60 -3.81
CA LYS A 123 6.92 -8.74 -4.96
C LYS A 123 6.74 -7.58 -5.92
N VAL A 124 7.85 -7.01 -6.37
CA VAL A 124 7.87 -6.01 -7.44
C VAL A 124 8.21 -6.70 -8.76
N SER A 125 7.45 -6.45 -9.81
CA SER A 125 7.72 -6.95 -11.16
C SER A 125 8.85 -6.15 -11.80
N GLU A 126 10.06 -6.68 -11.77
CA GLU A 126 11.22 -6.07 -12.41
C GLU A 126 11.00 -5.85 -13.92
N ALA A 127 10.34 -6.81 -14.59
CA ALA A 127 10.02 -6.71 -16.01
C ALA A 127 9.10 -5.51 -16.32
N GLU A 128 8.04 -5.31 -15.54
CA GLU A 128 7.10 -4.21 -15.75
C GLU A 128 7.74 -2.84 -15.42
N VAL A 129 8.59 -2.79 -14.41
CA VAL A 129 9.37 -1.58 -14.10
C VAL A 129 10.31 -1.23 -15.26
N LYS A 130 11.04 -2.22 -15.80
CA LYS A 130 11.93 -2.04 -16.96
C LYS A 130 11.16 -1.57 -18.19
N LYS A 131 10.01 -2.17 -18.51
CA LYS A 131 9.17 -1.75 -19.64
C LYS A 131 8.72 -0.29 -19.50
N SER A 132 8.30 0.11 -18.31
CA SER A 132 7.91 1.51 -18.03
C SER A 132 9.08 2.46 -18.21
N ALA A 133 10.26 2.12 -17.70
CA ALA A 133 11.45 2.93 -17.84
C ALA A 133 11.85 3.09 -19.31
N VAL A 134 11.86 1.99 -20.07
CA VAL A 134 12.18 1.98 -21.52
C VAL A 134 11.18 2.83 -22.32
N SER A 135 9.89 2.76 -21.99
CA SER A 135 8.87 3.56 -22.68
C SER A 135 8.97 5.06 -22.41
N ALA A 136 9.53 5.43 -21.27
CA ALA A 136 9.70 6.83 -20.87
C ALA A 136 10.92 7.49 -21.50
N VAL A 137 11.89 6.69 -22.00
CA VAL A 137 13.10 7.22 -22.64
C VAL A 137 12.84 7.47 -24.13
N THR A 138 13.04 8.72 -24.56
CA THR A 138 12.98 9.10 -25.96
C THR A 138 14.33 9.64 -26.41
N VAL A 139 14.75 9.23 -27.60
CA VAL A 139 15.92 9.80 -28.29
C VAL A 139 15.44 10.23 -29.66
N SER A 140 15.61 11.49 -29.99
CA SER A 140 15.18 12.07 -31.27
C SER A 140 16.26 12.96 -31.86
N THR A 141 16.16 13.21 -33.14
CA THR A 141 16.91 14.25 -33.84
C THR A 141 16.03 15.49 -34.04
N ASP A 142 16.63 16.61 -34.41
CA ASP A 142 15.88 17.77 -34.84
C ASP A 142 15.12 17.43 -36.14
N THR A 143 13.81 17.45 -36.09
CA THR A 143 12.91 17.17 -37.22
C THR A 143 12.50 18.43 -37.97
N THR A 144 12.86 19.62 -37.51
CA THR A 144 12.56 20.88 -38.16
C THR A 144 13.48 21.16 -39.35
N ASP A 145 14.67 20.55 -39.37
CA ASP A 145 15.62 20.60 -40.46
C ASP A 145 15.46 19.40 -41.38
N ALA A 146 14.83 19.61 -42.56
CA ALA A 146 14.63 18.57 -43.56
C ALA A 146 15.95 17.94 -44.08
N ASP A 147 17.03 18.71 -43.99
CA ASP A 147 18.37 18.29 -44.39
C ASP A 147 19.22 17.77 -43.25
N ASN A 148 18.62 17.49 -42.11
CA ASN A 148 19.33 16.91 -40.97
C ASN A 148 20.01 15.59 -41.41
N PRO A 149 21.33 15.47 -41.25
CA PRO A 149 22.05 14.26 -41.63
C PRO A 149 21.89 13.10 -40.66
N LEU A 150 21.34 13.36 -39.46
CA LEU A 150 21.20 12.37 -38.42
C LEU A 150 19.81 11.72 -38.44
N THR A 151 19.80 10.40 -38.35
CA THR A 151 18.57 9.63 -38.13
C THR A 151 18.74 8.74 -36.91
N VAL A 152 17.72 8.72 -36.03
CA VAL A 152 17.65 7.82 -34.88
C VAL A 152 16.50 6.86 -35.07
N THR A 153 16.79 5.58 -34.96
CA THR A 153 15.78 4.52 -34.98
C THR A 153 15.84 3.77 -33.67
N GLY A 154 14.73 3.70 -32.94
CA GLY A 154 14.61 2.95 -31.70
C GLY A 154 13.90 1.63 -31.93
N THR A 155 14.55 0.51 -31.64
CA THR A 155 13.98 -0.83 -31.77
C THR A 155 13.85 -1.47 -30.38
N PRO A 156 12.62 -1.70 -29.88
CA PRO A 156 12.43 -2.41 -28.61
C PRO A 156 12.78 -3.89 -28.76
N SER A 157 13.27 -4.50 -27.68
CA SER A 157 13.37 -5.96 -27.56
C SER A 157 11.98 -6.61 -27.62
N ALA A 158 11.92 -7.90 -27.93
CA ALA A 158 10.66 -8.63 -28.02
C ALA A 158 9.84 -8.62 -26.73
N ASP A 159 10.50 -8.60 -25.58
CA ASP A 159 9.87 -8.53 -24.25
C ASP A 159 9.63 -7.10 -23.74
N GLY A 160 10.09 -6.09 -24.50
CA GLY A 160 9.92 -4.68 -24.17
C GLY A 160 10.75 -4.17 -23.00
N THR A 161 11.73 -4.95 -22.52
CA THR A 161 12.54 -4.59 -21.35
C THR A 161 13.78 -3.78 -21.70
N THR A 162 14.14 -3.72 -22.99
CA THR A 162 15.24 -2.91 -23.53
C THR A 162 14.82 -2.23 -24.83
N LYS A 163 15.54 -1.18 -25.22
CA LYS A 163 15.35 -0.51 -26.50
C LYS A 163 16.69 -0.03 -27.01
N ASP A 164 17.06 -0.52 -28.19
CA ASP A 164 18.27 -0.10 -28.85
C ASP A 164 18.02 1.11 -29.73
N TYR A 165 18.85 2.14 -29.58
CA TYR A 165 18.83 3.30 -30.45
C TYR A 165 20.00 3.26 -31.42
N LYS A 166 19.67 3.07 -32.69
CA LYS A 166 20.63 3.13 -33.79
C LYS A 166 20.67 4.56 -34.33
N VAL A 167 21.84 5.18 -34.25
CA VAL A 167 22.11 6.49 -34.86
C VAL A 167 22.85 6.28 -36.19
N THR A 168 22.32 6.81 -37.27
CA THR A 168 22.92 6.78 -38.59
C THR A 168 23.17 8.18 -39.10
N ILE A 169 24.24 8.33 -39.87
CA ILE A 169 24.64 9.59 -40.51
C ILE A 169 24.54 9.43 -42.02
N ASP A 170 23.75 10.32 -42.64
CA ASP A 170 23.68 10.42 -44.08
C ASP A 170 24.86 11.27 -44.61
N GLY A 171 25.85 10.56 -45.21
CA GLY A 171 27.04 11.23 -45.72
C GLY A 171 26.76 12.22 -46.85
N THR A 172 25.71 11.98 -47.65
CA THR A 172 25.30 12.92 -48.72
C THR A 172 24.79 14.24 -48.14
N LYS A 173 23.94 14.16 -47.10
CA LYS A 173 23.47 15.36 -46.42
C LYS A 173 24.61 16.09 -45.70
N VAL A 174 25.55 15.36 -45.08
CA VAL A 174 26.74 15.97 -44.48
C VAL A 174 27.54 16.73 -45.53
N ALA A 175 27.80 16.12 -46.69
CA ALA A 175 28.54 16.76 -47.78
C ALA A 175 27.84 18.00 -48.31
N THR A 176 26.50 17.98 -48.45
CA THR A 176 25.71 19.10 -48.89
C THR A 176 25.77 20.28 -47.91
N LYS A 177 25.71 20.00 -46.58
CA LYS A 177 25.74 21.03 -45.54
C LYS A 177 27.13 21.56 -45.25
N THR A 178 28.16 20.77 -45.39
CA THR A 178 29.55 21.17 -45.15
C THR A 178 30.04 22.00 -46.32
N LYS A 179 30.45 23.23 -46.03
CA LYS A 179 30.94 24.17 -47.07
C LYS A 179 32.41 24.43 -46.91
N LEU A 180 33.09 24.37 -48.08
CA LEU A 180 34.46 24.85 -48.22
C LEU A 180 34.43 26.34 -48.55
N SER A 181 35.11 27.15 -47.76
CA SER A 181 35.32 28.55 -48.03
C SER A 181 36.66 28.74 -48.75
N TYR A 182 36.66 29.40 -49.86
CA TYR A 182 37.86 29.66 -50.67
C TYR A 182 37.86 31.08 -51.22
N LYS A 183 39.04 31.61 -51.49
CA LYS A 183 39.24 32.95 -52.11
C LYS A 183 40.46 32.94 -53.04
N ALA A 184 40.49 33.84 -53.98
CA ALA A 184 41.61 34.09 -54.86
C ALA A 184 42.06 35.53 -54.76
N ASN A 185 43.37 35.77 -54.76
CA ASN A 185 44.01 37.11 -54.83
C ASN A 185 43.44 38.09 -53.75
N ASP A 186 43.27 37.62 -52.50
CA ASP A 186 42.68 38.39 -51.40
C ASP A 186 41.28 38.96 -51.62
N GLY A 187 40.55 38.41 -52.63
CA GLY A 187 39.16 38.79 -52.89
C GLY A 187 38.19 38.25 -51.83
N THR A 188 36.91 38.54 -52.01
CA THR A 188 35.84 38.07 -51.17
C THR A 188 35.75 36.55 -51.20
N ALA A 189 35.70 35.92 -50.01
CA ALA A 189 35.55 34.49 -49.89
C ALA A 189 34.24 34.00 -50.53
N LYS A 190 34.32 32.88 -51.26
CA LYS A 190 33.17 32.16 -51.79
C LYS A 190 33.05 30.83 -51.05
N GLN A 191 31.88 30.26 -51.12
CA GLN A 191 31.59 28.96 -50.49
C GLN A 191 31.03 28.01 -51.53
N VAL A 192 31.42 26.72 -51.43
CA VAL A 192 30.88 25.64 -52.19
C VAL A 192 30.61 24.48 -51.21
N SER A 193 29.53 23.71 -51.40
CA SER A 193 29.33 22.50 -50.63
C SER A 193 30.37 21.43 -51.03
N LEU A 194 30.67 20.54 -50.09
CA LEU A 194 31.55 19.40 -50.45
C LEU A 194 30.89 18.45 -51.46
N ALA A 195 29.55 18.46 -51.54
CA ALA A 195 28.82 17.65 -52.53
C ALA A 195 29.02 18.21 -53.95
N ASP A 196 29.04 19.55 -54.09
CA ASP A 196 29.20 20.21 -55.39
C ASP A 196 30.67 20.25 -55.88
N GLY A 197 31.61 20.26 -54.91
CA GLY A 197 33.02 20.32 -55.19
C GLY A 197 33.49 21.65 -55.81
N LEU A 198 34.77 21.76 -56.11
CA LEU A 198 35.36 22.88 -56.82
C LEU A 198 35.39 22.60 -58.34
N ASN A 199 34.97 23.56 -59.13
CA ASN A 199 35.05 23.47 -60.56
C ASN A 199 36.14 24.43 -61.08
N PHE A 200 37.23 23.86 -61.57
CA PHE A 200 38.32 24.61 -62.22
C PHE A 200 38.04 24.65 -63.71
N LYS A 201 38.07 25.84 -64.29
CA LYS A 201 37.82 26.08 -65.71
C LYS A 201 39.09 26.55 -66.40
N ASP A 202 39.19 26.21 -67.70
CA ASP A 202 40.24 26.70 -68.57
C ASP A 202 40.32 28.21 -68.54
N GLY A 203 41.52 28.73 -68.43
CA GLY A 203 41.83 30.14 -68.66
C GLY A 203 42.22 30.39 -70.13
N THR A 204 42.57 31.65 -70.50
CA THR A 204 42.94 32.02 -71.87
C THR A 204 44.22 31.29 -72.33
N LEU A 205 45.14 30.99 -71.42
CA LEU A 205 46.44 30.36 -71.73
C LEU A 205 46.73 29.12 -70.85
N THR A 206 45.72 28.65 -70.13
CA THR A 206 45.86 27.47 -69.23
C THR A 206 44.70 26.52 -69.44
N THR A 207 44.96 25.24 -69.38
CA THR A 207 43.97 24.14 -69.42
C THR A 207 43.91 23.46 -68.05
N ALA A 208 42.74 23.42 -67.42
CA ALA A 208 42.55 22.74 -66.19
C ALA A 208 42.29 21.23 -66.44
N THR A 209 43.09 20.35 -65.86
CA THR A 209 42.90 18.90 -65.89
C THR A 209 42.85 18.35 -64.48
N ILE A 210 42.03 17.30 -64.25
CA ILE A 210 41.96 16.55 -63.01
C ILE A 210 42.29 15.10 -63.31
N ASP A 211 43.25 14.58 -62.61
CA ASP A 211 43.61 13.13 -62.63
C ASP A 211 43.72 12.60 -61.20
N ASP A 212 44.06 11.32 -61.02
CA ASP A 212 44.19 10.69 -59.71
C ASP A 212 45.32 11.29 -58.86
N ALA A 213 46.23 12.05 -59.43
CA ALA A 213 47.29 12.77 -58.71
C ALA A 213 46.88 14.16 -58.24
N GLY A 214 45.78 14.73 -58.73
CA GLY A 214 45.27 16.00 -58.32
C GLY A 214 44.85 16.92 -59.47
N VAL A 215 44.79 18.24 -59.22
CA VAL A 215 44.45 19.28 -60.21
C VAL A 215 45.73 19.84 -60.79
N CYS A 216 45.85 19.78 -62.11
CA CYS A 216 46.91 20.49 -62.85
C CYS A 216 46.30 21.75 -63.56
N LEU A 217 47.01 22.87 -63.53
CA LEU A 217 46.60 24.13 -64.15
C LEU A 217 47.63 24.59 -65.15
#